data_58d13b901a4c14eeb3d8e7fa8e0027c3
#
_entry.id   58d13b901a4c14eeb3d8e7fa8e0027c3
#
_cell.length_a   1.000
_cell.length_b   1.000
_cell.length_c   1.000
_cell.angle_alpha   90.00
_cell.angle_beta   90.00
_cell.angle_gamma   90.00
#
_symmetry.space_group_name_H-M   'P 1'
#
loop_
_entity.id
_entity.type
_entity.pdbx_description
1 polymer ?
#
loop_
_entity_poly.entity_id
_entity_poly.type
_entity_poly.pdbx_seq_one_letter_code
_entity_poly.pdbx_strand_id
1 'polypeptide(L)'
;VIVPPEEAESGADPRGPGESLADYVRRLALAKAQAVAGGGPSTQIQGTILACDTLAEVDGQILGKPADRDDARRMLLDLSGRRHRVVSGVCLWTQPGGVPLLGDAESLLEMGELSDEFLEWYLDSGMWAGKAGACGFQDERLPLRLVAGSPSNVVGLPLELVREMLAGMDGAGSE
;
A
#
# COMPACT_ATOMS: atom_id res chain seq x y z
N VAL A 1 -9.04 -2.01 -16.14
CA VAL A 1 -8.69 -2.15 -14.72
C VAL A 1 -9.68 -3.15 -14.12
N ILE A 2 -9.14 -4.24 -13.58
CA ILE A 2 -9.94 -5.23 -12.84
C ILE A 2 -9.73 -4.90 -11.37
N VAL A 3 -10.82 -4.57 -10.67
CA VAL A 3 -10.79 -4.36 -9.21
C VAL A 3 -10.94 -5.73 -8.56
N PRO A 4 -10.02 -6.14 -7.67
CA PRO A 4 -10.20 -7.39 -6.93
C PRO A 4 -11.46 -7.29 -6.07
N PRO A 5 -12.15 -8.42 -5.78
CA PRO A 5 -13.27 -8.42 -4.86
C PRO A 5 -12.82 -7.96 -3.47
N GLU A 6 -13.69 -7.28 -2.72
CA GLU A 6 -13.41 -6.77 -1.36
C GLU A 6 -12.89 -7.88 -0.41
N GLU A 7 -13.28 -9.13 -0.64
CA GLU A 7 -12.80 -10.32 0.08
C GLU A 7 -11.29 -10.55 -0.08
N ALA A 8 -10.68 -10.08 -1.18
CA ALA A 8 -9.23 -10.16 -1.37
C ALA A 8 -8.46 -9.13 -0.52
N GLU A 9 -9.11 -8.07 -0.06
CA GLU A 9 -8.55 -7.11 0.89
C GLU A 9 -8.66 -7.59 2.35
N SER A 10 -9.73 -8.34 2.68
CA SER A 10 -10.03 -8.80 4.05
C SER A 10 -9.62 -10.24 4.34
N GLY A 11 -9.30 -11.04 3.31
CA GLY A 11 -9.03 -12.48 3.43
C GLY A 11 -7.56 -12.87 3.56
N ALA A 12 -6.64 -11.92 3.57
CA ALA A 12 -5.23 -12.25 3.77
C ALA A 12 -4.94 -12.50 5.25
N ASP A 13 -4.23 -13.62 5.54
CA ASP A 13 -3.76 -13.91 6.88
C ASP A 13 -2.98 -12.72 7.47
N PRO A 14 -3.15 -12.40 8.77
CA PRO A 14 -2.40 -11.34 9.41
C PRO A 14 -0.89 -11.58 9.29
N ARG A 15 -0.10 -10.53 9.47
CA ARG A 15 1.36 -10.61 9.47
C ARG A 15 1.84 -11.69 10.44
N GLY A 16 2.62 -12.64 9.92
CA GLY A 16 3.15 -13.77 10.69
C GLY A 16 4.22 -13.34 11.70
N PRO A 17 4.43 -14.13 12.78
CA PRO A 17 5.51 -13.89 13.72
C PRO A 17 6.87 -13.88 13.00
N GLY A 18 7.63 -12.77 13.11
CA GLY A 18 8.94 -12.62 12.47
C GLY A 18 8.91 -12.27 10.97
N GLU A 19 7.74 -12.19 10.35
CA GLU A 19 7.59 -11.72 8.96
C GLU A 19 7.96 -10.23 8.90
N SER A 20 8.87 -9.83 7.98
CA SER A 20 9.15 -8.42 7.77
C SER A 20 7.95 -7.70 7.14
N LEU A 21 7.88 -6.35 7.27
CA LEU A 21 6.80 -5.60 6.61
C LEU A 21 6.90 -5.72 5.08
N ALA A 22 8.12 -5.75 4.54
CA ALA A 22 8.38 -5.94 3.11
C ALA A 22 7.86 -7.31 2.61
N ASP A 23 8.14 -8.40 3.34
CA ASP A 23 7.61 -9.73 2.99
C ASP A 23 6.09 -9.76 3.06
N TYR A 24 5.52 -9.13 4.06
CA TYR A 24 4.08 -9.06 4.25
C TYR A 24 3.39 -8.35 3.09
N VAL A 25 3.83 -7.15 2.69
CA VAL A 25 3.21 -6.42 1.57
C VAL A 25 3.42 -7.14 0.23
N ARG A 26 4.55 -7.84 0.02
CA ARG A 26 4.77 -8.68 -1.17
C ARG A 26 3.77 -9.84 -1.21
N ARG A 27 3.51 -10.50 -0.07
CA ARG A 27 2.52 -11.58 0.06
C ARG A 27 1.11 -11.06 -0.21
N LEU A 28 0.75 -9.88 0.29
CA LEU A 28 -0.55 -9.25 0.02
C LEU A 28 -0.72 -8.91 -1.47
N ALA A 29 0.31 -8.33 -2.10
CA ALA A 29 0.29 -8.04 -3.53
C ALA A 29 0.12 -9.32 -4.38
N LEU A 30 0.82 -10.40 -4.00
CA LEU A 30 0.66 -11.70 -4.66
C LEU A 30 -0.76 -12.27 -4.49
N ALA A 31 -1.32 -12.21 -3.29
CA ALA A 31 -2.68 -12.68 -3.02
C ALA A 31 -3.72 -11.93 -3.88
N LYS A 32 -3.57 -10.60 -4.02
CA LYS A 32 -4.42 -9.80 -4.92
C LYS A 32 -4.27 -10.22 -6.39
N ALA A 33 -3.04 -10.47 -6.85
CA ALA A 33 -2.79 -10.96 -8.21
C ALA A 33 -3.42 -12.34 -8.44
N GLN A 34 -3.33 -13.24 -7.45
CA GLN A 34 -3.93 -14.58 -7.49
C GLN A 34 -5.45 -14.53 -7.54
N ALA A 35 -6.09 -13.64 -6.77
CA ALA A 35 -7.52 -13.45 -6.79
C ALA A 35 -8.02 -13.02 -8.19
N VAL A 36 -7.26 -12.16 -8.86
CA VAL A 36 -7.56 -11.74 -10.25
C VAL A 36 -7.31 -12.88 -11.23
N ALA A 37 -6.21 -13.61 -11.12
CA ALA A 37 -5.89 -14.75 -12.00
C ALA A 37 -6.86 -15.91 -11.86
N GLY A 38 -7.38 -16.14 -10.64
CA GLY A 38 -8.32 -17.23 -10.29
C GLY A 38 -9.79 -16.94 -10.60
N GLY A 39 -10.15 -15.82 -11.17
CA GLY A 39 -11.52 -15.31 -11.33
C GLY A 39 -12.49 -16.11 -12.21
N GLY A 40 -12.19 -17.39 -12.48
CA GLY A 40 -13.07 -18.38 -13.11
C GLY A 40 -12.81 -18.62 -14.61
N PRO A 41 -13.44 -19.65 -15.20
CA PRO A 41 -13.14 -20.12 -16.55
C PRO A 41 -13.52 -19.13 -17.68
N SER A 42 -14.27 -18.08 -17.36
CA SER A 42 -14.66 -17.03 -18.33
C SER A 42 -13.64 -15.89 -18.42
N THR A 43 -12.64 -15.85 -17.54
CA THR A 43 -11.61 -14.81 -17.48
C THR A 43 -10.23 -15.40 -17.74
N GLN A 44 -9.99 -15.91 -18.96
CA GLN A 44 -8.61 -16.17 -19.39
C GLN A 44 -7.93 -14.80 -19.61
N ILE A 45 -7.19 -14.35 -18.58
CA ILE A 45 -6.37 -13.15 -18.71
C ILE A 45 -5.22 -13.48 -19.63
N GLN A 46 -5.06 -12.66 -20.68
CA GLN A 46 -3.87 -12.65 -21.53
C GLN A 46 -3.17 -11.30 -21.35
N GLY A 47 -2.02 -11.32 -20.70
CA GLY A 47 -1.26 -10.11 -20.41
C GLY A 47 -0.66 -10.11 -19.02
N THR A 48 -0.15 -8.97 -18.58
CA THR A 48 0.51 -8.84 -17.28
C THR A 48 -0.45 -8.26 -16.24
N ILE A 49 -0.65 -9.01 -15.14
CA ILE A 49 -1.33 -8.53 -13.94
C ILE A 49 -0.33 -7.69 -13.15
N LEU A 50 -0.70 -6.46 -12.84
CA LEU A 50 -0.03 -5.60 -11.87
C LEU A 50 -0.92 -5.50 -10.63
N ALA A 51 -0.43 -5.99 -9.50
CA ALA A 51 -1.09 -5.83 -8.20
C ALA A 51 -0.16 -5.16 -7.21
N CYS A 52 -0.72 -4.33 -6.36
CA CYS A 52 0.01 -3.61 -5.31
C CYS A 52 -0.77 -3.63 -4.00
N ASP A 53 -0.05 -3.69 -2.89
CA ASP A 53 -0.59 -3.47 -1.55
C ASP A 53 0.32 -2.55 -0.75
N THR A 54 -0.28 -1.62 0.00
CA THR A 54 0.46 -0.56 0.71
C THR A 54 0.01 -0.44 2.14
N LEU A 55 0.97 -0.45 3.06
CA LEU A 55 0.75 -0.33 4.49
C LEU A 55 1.59 0.79 5.09
N ALA A 56 1.04 1.47 6.08
CA ALA A 56 1.76 2.40 6.94
C ALA A 56 2.14 1.71 8.26
N GLU A 57 3.33 2.04 8.79
CA GLU A 57 3.81 1.52 10.07
C GLU A 57 4.46 2.65 10.87
N VAL A 58 4.07 2.76 12.14
CA VAL A 58 4.71 3.64 13.13
C VAL A 58 5.07 2.81 14.37
N ASP A 59 6.30 2.89 14.84
CA ASP A 59 6.80 2.18 16.02
C ASP A 59 6.51 0.66 16.03
N GLY A 60 6.55 0.02 14.85
CA GLY A 60 6.26 -1.41 14.68
C GLY A 60 4.77 -1.77 14.58
N GLN A 61 3.88 -0.79 14.71
CA GLN A 61 2.43 -0.96 14.58
C GLN A 61 1.97 -0.62 13.17
N ILE A 62 1.28 -1.56 12.52
CA ILE A 62 0.65 -1.33 11.21
C ILE A 62 -0.61 -0.49 11.41
N LEU A 63 -0.73 0.56 10.63
CA LEU A 63 -1.90 1.41 10.54
C LEU A 63 -2.70 1.06 9.30
N GLY A 64 -3.85 0.42 9.50
CA GLY A 64 -4.82 0.14 8.43
C GLY A 64 -5.72 1.35 8.11
N LYS A 65 -6.82 1.10 7.41
CA LYS A 65 -7.89 2.08 7.22
C LYS A 65 -8.65 2.21 8.55
N PRO A 66 -8.94 3.43 9.02
CA PRO A 66 -9.70 3.63 10.26
C PRO A 66 -11.13 3.11 10.13
N ALA A 67 -11.60 2.44 11.17
CA ALA A 67 -12.95 1.90 11.23
C ALA A 67 -14.01 3.01 11.42
N ASP A 68 -13.65 4.03 12.18
CA ASP A 68 -14.51 5.16 12.53
C ASP A 68 -13.69 6.41 12.86
N ARG A 69 -14.38 7.48 13.30
CA ARG A 69 -13.76 8.76 13.66
C ARG A 69 -12.81 8.64 14.86
N ASP A 70 -13.14 7.81 15.84
CA ASP A 70 -12.31 7.65 17.06
C ASP A 70 -11.03 6.86 16.74
N ASP A 71 -11.13 5.84 15.89
CA ASP A 71 -9.98 5.11 15.37
C ASP A 71 -9.09 6.01 14.50
N ALA A 72 -9.68 6.85 13.65
CA ALA A 72 -8.95 7.86 12.88
C ALA A 72 -8.19 8.83 13.79
N ARG A 73 -8.86 9.32 14.86
CA ARG A 73 -8.21 10.18 15.86
C ARG A 73 -7.01 9.50 16.50
N ARG A 74 -7.16 8.26 16.92
CA ARG A 74 -6.07 7.47 17.52
C ARG A 74 -4.88 7.36 16.56
N MET A 75 -5.14 6.98 15.31
CA MET A 75 -4.07 6.85 14.29
C MET A 75 -3.35 8.17 14.03
N LEU A 76 -4.08 9.28 13.91
CA LEU A 76 -3.48 10.60 13.71
C LEU A 76 -2.63 11.05 14.91
N LEU A 77 -3.04 10.74 16.13
CA LEU A 77 -2.26 10.99 17.34
C LEU A 77 -1.00 10.12 17.40
N ASP A 78 -1.10 8.85 16.98
CA ASP A 78 0.06 7.95 16.87
C ASP A 78 1.09 8.46 15.84
N LEU A 79 0.65 9.16 14.82
CA LEU A 79 1.52 9.73 13.78
C LEU A 79 2.06 11.12 14.14
N SER A 80 1.34 11.90 14.97
CA SER A 80 1.67 13.30 15.28
C SER A 80 3.06 13.46 15.86
N GLY A 81 3.87 14.34 15.26
CA GLY A 81 5.25 14.62 15.67
C GLY A 81 6.24 13.47 15.42
N ARG A 82 5.88 12.45 14.62
CA ARG A 82 6.69 11.24 14.47
C ARG A 82 7.04 10.95 13.01
N ARG A 83 8.10 10.16 12.88
CA ARG A 83 8.44 9.50 11.62
C ARG A 83 7.73 8.16 11.54
N HIS A 84 7.28 7.83 10.34
CA HIS A 84 6.63 6.57 10.04
C HIS A 84 7.03 6.10 8.63
N ARG A 85 6.83 4.80 8.39
CA ARG A 85 7.15 4.19 7.10
C ARG A 85 5.87 3.88 6.33
N VAL A 86 5.95 4.02 5.00
CA VAL A 86 4.97 3.48 4.07
C VAL A 86 5.68 2.49 3.17
N VAL A 87 5.21 1.25 3.17
CA VAL A 87 5.81 0.15 2.41
C VAL A 87 4.77 -0.41 1.46
N SER A 88 5.13 -0.51 0.18
CA SER A 88 4.29 -1.13 -0.85
C SER A 88 4.95 -2.38 -1.39
N GLY A 89 4.15 -3.45 -1.51
CA GLY A 89 4.50 -4.64 -2.26
C GLY A 89 3.93 -4.55 -3.68
N VAL A 90 4.67 -5.04 -4.65
CA VAL A 90 4.27 -5.10 -6.06
C VAL A 90 4.37 -6.54 -6.54
N CYS A 91 3.37 -7.00 -7.28
CA CYS A 91 3.38 -8.24 -8.04
C CYS A 91 3.15 -7.94 -9.51
N LEU A 92 4.08 -8.34 -10.37
CA LEU A 92 3.90 -8.44 -11.82
C LEU A 92 3.80 -9.91 -12.21
N TRP A 93 2.72 -10.29 -12.87
CA TRP A 93 2.49 -11.69 -13.24
C TRP A 93 1.91 -11.82 -14.64
N THR A 94 2.74 -12.28 -15.60
CA THR A 94 2.30 -12.51 -16.97
C THR A 94 1.47 -13.79 -17.08
N GLN A 95 0.30 -13.68 -17.67
CA GLN A 95 -0.63 -14.77 -17.90
C GLN A 95 -0.78 -15.06 -19.42
N PRO A 96 -0.93 -16.32 -19.84
CA PRO A 96 -0.85 -17.54 -19.01
C PRO A 96 0.59 -18.00 -18.78
N GLY A 97 0.81 -18.72 -17.70
CA GLY A 97 2.01 -19.55 -17.48
C GLY A 97 3.28 -18.84 -17.00
N GLY A 98 3.26 -17.51 -16.83
CA GLY A 98 4.41 -16.79 -16.26
C GLY A 98 4.60 -17.07 -14.76
N VAL A 99 5.79 -16.74 -14.24
CA VAL A 99 6.10 -16.78 -12.81
C VAL A 99 5.88 -15.37 -12.23
N PRO A 100 5.22 -15.23 -11.06
CA PRO A 100 5.05 -13.91 -10.45
C PRO A 100 6.40 -13.33 -10.03
N LEU A 101 6.65 -12.09 -10.44
CA LEU A 101 7.77 -11.26 -10.02
C LEU A 101 7.31 -10.37 -8.88
N LEU A 102 8.01 -10.41 -7.73
CA LEU A 102 7.67 -9.66 -6.53
C LEU A 102 8.75 -8.62 -6.22
N GLY A 103 8.31 -7.44 -5.81
CA GLY A 103 9.18 -6.38 -5.34
C GLY A 103 8.51 -5.59 -4.22
N ASP A 104 9.30 -4.75 -3.54
CA ASP A 104 8.80 -3.83 -2.53
C ASP A 104 9.52 -2.48 -2.59
N ALA A 105 8.84 -1.46 -2.13
CA ALA A 105 9.39 -0.11 -1.99
C ALA A 105 9.01 0.48 -0.64
N GLU A 106 9.96 1.19 -0.02
CA GLU A 106 9.76 1.87 1.25
C GLU A 106 9.91 3.38 1.08
N SER A 107 9.06 4.13 1.77
CA SER A 107 9.19 5.57 1.94
C SER A 107 9.12 5.93 3.42
N LEU A 108 9.96 6.87 3.83
CA LEU A 108 9.99 7.43 5.17
C LEU A 108 9.32 8.80 5.15
N LEU A 109 8.31 8.97 6.00
CA LEU A 109 7.59 10.22 6.17
C LEU A 109 7.80 10.77 7.58
N GLU A 110 7.57 12.06 7.72
CA GLU A 110 7.54 12.76 8.99
C GLU A 110 6.26 13.58 9.07
N MET A 111 5.44 13.30 10.08
CA MET A 111 4.27 14.09 10.43
C MET A 111 4.70 15.16 11.44
N GLY A 112 4.36 16.42 11.17
CA GLY A 112 4.47 17.48 12.16
C GLY A 112 3.50 17.29 13.31
N GLU A 113 3.66 18.06 14.39
CA GLU A 113 2.71 18.05 15.49
C GLU A 113 1.33 18.54 15.03
N LEU A 114 0.29 17.79 15.38
CA LEU A 114 -1.11 18.14 15.10
C LEU A 114 -1.69 18.81 16.35
N SER A 115 -2.12 20.08 16.22
CA SER A 115 -2.86 20.73 17.30
C SER A 115 -4.25 20.12 17.45
N ASP A 116 -4.84 20.22 18.64
CA ASP A 116 -6.18 19.72 18.90
C ASP A 116 -7.21 20.36 17.96
N GLU A 117 -7.07 21.66 17.68
CA GLU A 117 -7.96 22.38 16.76
C GLU A 117 -7.86 21.84 15.32
N PHE A 118 -6.63 21.58 14.83
CA PHE A 118 -6.41 20.99 13.51
C PHE A 118 -6.97 19.57 13.45
N LEU A 119 -6.74 18.78 14.49
CA LEU A 119 -7.19 17.39 14.57
C LEU A 119 -8.72 17.30 14.49
N GLU A 120 -9.44 18.11 15.28
CA GLU A 120 -10.91 18.14 15.24
C GLU A 120 -11.42 18.57 13.86
N TRP A 121 -10.84 19.65 13.29
CA TRP A 121 -11.18 20.10 11.96
C TRP A 121 -10.97 19.01 10.90
N TYR A 122 -9.83 18.31 10.94
CA TYR A 122 -9.52 17.24 9.97
C TYR A 122 -10.47 16.04 10.11
N LEU A 123 -10.78 15.67 11.37
CA LEU A 123 -11.74 14.60 11.64
C LEU A 123 -13.16 14.94 11.15
N ASP A 124 -13.61 16.18 11.38
CA ASP A 124 -14.92 16.64 10.95
C ASP A 124 -15.04 16.76 9.42
N SER A 125 -13.93 16.99 8.73
CA SER A 125 -13.88 17.03 7.26
C SER A 125 -14.17 15.68 6.59
N GLY A 126 -14.01 14.57 7.31
CA GLY A 126 -14.15 13.23 6.76
C GLY A 126 -13.02 12.81 5.79
N MET A 127 -11.99 13.64 5.58
CA MET A 127 -10.90 13.36 4.64
C MET A 127 -10.07 12.12 5.03
N TRP A 128 -10.13 11.69 6.26
CA TRP A 128 -9.47 10.49 6.77
C TRP A 128 -10.06 9.17 6.26
N ALA A 129 -11.34 9.19 5.85
CA ALA A 129 -12.06 7.97 5.51
C ALA A 129 -11.42 7.21 4.33
N GLY A 130 -11.23 5.90 4.54
CA GLY A 130 -10.68 4.99 3.54
C GLY A 130 -9.16 5.09 3.31
N LYS A 131 -8.45 5.93 4.05
CA LYS A 131 -6.99 6.12 3.94
C LYS A 131 -6.25 5.34 5.03
N ALA A 132 -5.20 4.61 4.67
CA ALA A 132 -4.32 3.97 5.65
C ALA A 132 -3.67 5.03 6.56
N GLY A 133 -3.65 4.78 7.89
CA GLY A 133 -3.16 5.76 8.87
C GLY A 133 -4.05 6.99 8.99
N ALA A 134 -5.28 6.96 8.49
CA ALA A 134 -6.23 8.08 8.53
C ALA A 134 -5.76 9.35 7.81
N CYS A 135 -4.70 9.31 7.00
CA CYS A 135 -4.15 10.49 6.31
C CYS A 135 -3.74 10.16 4.88
N GLY A 136 -3.72 11.19 4.03
CA GLY A 136 -3.27 11.07 2.64
C GLY A 136 -2.13 12.05 2.34
N PHE A 137 -1.11 11.60 1.63
CA PHE A 137 0.00 12.46 1.22
C PHE A 137 -0.44 13.64 0.33
N GLN A 138 -1.60 13.52 -0.29
CA GLN A 138 -2.20 14.55 -1.15
C GLN A 138 -3.00 15.60 -0.36
N ASP A 139 -3.13 15.44 0.95
CA ASP A 139 -3.86 16.37 1.81
C ASP A 139 -2.93 17.55 2.18
N GLU A 140 -2.87 18.57 1.33
CA GLU A 140 -1.93 19.69 1.42
C GLU A 140 -1.91 20.42 2.78
N ARG A 141 -2.97 20.28 3.57
CA ARG A 141 -3.06 20.89 4.90
C ARG A 141 -2.40 20.06 6.01
N LEU A 142 -2.18 18.76 5.76
CA LEU A 142 -1.45 17.93 6.70
C LEU A 142 0.04 18.35 6.70
N PRO A 143 0.65 18.54 7.87
CA PRO A 143 2.08 18.83 7.96
C PRO A 143 2.91 17.55 7.73
N LEU A 144 2.65 16.87 6.60
CA LEU A 144 3.26 15.60 6.23
C LEU A 144 4.37 15.82 5.21
N ARG A 145 5.58 15.37 5.53
CA ARG A 145 6.76 15.55 4.70
C ARG A 145 7.40 14.22 4.34
N LEU A 146 7.70 14.05 3.05
CA LEU A 146 8.52 12.92 2.60
C LEU A 146 10.00 13.19 2.97
N VAL A 147 10.59 12.25 3.71
CA VAL A 147 11.99 12.30 4.14
C VAL A 147 12.87 11.50 3.19
N ALA A 148 12.40 10.31 2.76
CA ALA A 148 13.09 9.44 1.81
C ALA A 148 12.09 8.57 1.06
N GLY A 149 12.50 8.00 -0.08
CA GLY A 149 11.64 7.20 -0.95
C GLY A 149 10.96 8.04 -2.02
N SER A 150 9.77 7.64 -2.48
CA SER A 150 9.07 8.32 -3.56
C SER A 150 7.61 8.68 -3.23
N PRO A 151 7.09 9.80 -3.76
CA PRO A 151 5.67 10.14 -3.63
C PRO A 151 4.75 9.07 -4.22
N SER A 152 5.14 8.43 -5.31
CA SER A 152 4.37 7.40 -5.97
C SER A 152 4.15 6.17 -5.08
N ASN A 153 5.17 5.80 -4.29
CA ASN A 153 5.06 4.75 -3.28
C ASN A 153 4.08 5.14 -2.17
N VAL A 154 4.15 6.36 -1.67
CA VAL A 154 3.26 6.83 -0.58
C VAL A 154 1.79 6.85 -1.01
N VAL A 155 1.54 7.15 -2.28
CA VAL A 155 0.17 7.15 -2.86
C VAL A 155 -0.35 5.73 -3.16
N GLY A 156 0.53 4.71 -3.11
CA GLY A 156 0.11 3.32 -3.20
C GLY A 156 0.55 2.56 -4.45
N LEU A 157 1.31 3.19 -5.36
CA LEU A 157 1.89 2.51 -6.52
C LEU A 157 3.30 3.05 -6.80
N PRO A 158 4.37 2.32 -6.40
CA PRO A 158 5.75 2.76 -6.57
C PRO A 158 6.18 2.67 -8.04
N LEU A 159 5.95 3.75 -8.80
CA LEU A 159 6.15 3.78 -10.26
C LEU A 159 7.60 3.51 -10.67
N GLU A 160 8.56 3.93 -9.87
CA GLU A 160 9.99 3.70 -10.11
C GLU A 160 10.30 2.20 -10.07
N LEU A 161 9.83 1.50 -9.03
CA LEU A 161 9.97 0.06 -8.90
C LEU A 161 9.24 -0.69 -10.02
N VAL A 162 8.00 -0.31 -10.32
CA VAL A 162 7.21 -0.93 -11.39
C VAL A 162 7.92 -0.83 -12.72
N ARG A 163 8.51 0.34 -13.04
CA ARG A 163 9.27 0.53 -14.29
C ARG A 163 10.52 -0.35 -14.35
N GLU A 164 11.26 -0.47 -13.24
CA GLU A 164 12.44 -1.34 -13.16
C GLU A 164 12.06 -2.81 -13.35
N MET A 165 10.99 -3.25 -12.68
CA MET A 165 10.50 -4.62 -12.79
C MET A 165 10.04 -4.95 -14.21
N LEU A 166 9.33 -4.04 -14.89
CA LEU A 166 8.90 -4.22 -16.29
C LEU A 166 10.09 -4.30 -17.23
N ALA A 167 11.08 -3.42 -17.08
CA ALA A 167 12.29 -3.46 -17.91
C ALA A 167 13.07 -4.78 -17.75
N GLY A 168 13.08 -5.36 -16.54
CA GLY A 168 13.67 -6.67 -16.28
C GLY A 168 12.92 -7.82 -16.95
N MET A 169 11.60 -7.71 -17.13
CA MET A 169 10.79 -8.72 -17.83
C MET A 169 11.08 -8.72 -19.34
N ASP A 170 11.24 -7.54 -19.94
CA ASP A 170 11.53 -7.40 -21.38
C ASP A 170 12.91 -7.96 -21.75
N GLY A 171 13.89 -7.82 -20.85
CA GLY A 171 15.26 -8.34 -21.04
C GLY A 171 15.38 -9.87 -20.96
N ALA A 172 14.50 -10.54 -20.24
CA ALA A 172 14.53 -12.00 -20.08
C ALA A 172 13.88 -12.76 -21.24
N GLY A 173 13.20 -12.09 -22.16
CA GLY A 173 12.54 -12.68 -23.34
C GLY A 173 13.38 -12.71 -24.61
N SER A 174 14.68 -12.33 -24.56
CA SER A 174 15.53 -12.15 -25.76
C SER A 174 16.67 -13.16 -25.87
N GLU A 175 16.62 -14.30 -25.18
CA GLU A 175 17.57 -15.42 -25.37
C GLU A 175 16.95 -16.63 -26.05
#